data_1096c8eb7b79966221debce9e99a1d1c
#
_entry.id   1096c8eb7b79966221debce9e99a1d1c
#
_cell.length_a   1.000
_cell.length_b   1.000
_cell.length_c   1.000
_cell.angle_alpha   90.00
_cell.angle_beta   90.00
_cell.angle_gamma   90.00
#
_symmetry.space_group_name_H-M   'P 1'
#
loop_
_entity.id
_entity.type
_entity.pdbx_description
1 polymer ?
#
loop_
_entity_poly.entity_id
_entity_poly.type
_entity_poly.pdbx_seq_one_letter_code
_entity_poly.pdbx_strand_id
1 'polypeptide(L)'
;MRRTKMVCTMGPNENDYRAMNAMAEIMDVARFNFSHGDHEEHLGRLELLRKARKEVGRPIAALLDTKGPEIRTGLLEGGQKITLQEGAKIILTTEEVVGTKDKIFINYDKLHEDVKPGDVILIDDGLIGLEVEAVKGVEILCKVTNGGELGERKGVNVPGVPIQLPSITDKDIEDIKFGIAEDFDFIAASFIRSADAVRQIRSLIDEAGSQMKIISKIESQEGLDNIDEIIEASDGIMLARGDLGVEIDAKRIPQLQKEIIQKCNYHGKLVITATQMLDSMIRNPRPTRAEVTDVANAVYDGTDAVMLSGESANGKYPVEAAKTMASIVEYTEQFLDYKQFKTRMVEKTVYESIGNAVCAASVTTASELNASAIVASTLSGITASMISKYRPITPIYALSPSQIVTRQMMLFWGVTPVWARRAETTDELFESSIEELKDRKLVKSKDICVITAGVLSRLQRKQAPTGTNIMRVIEVD
;
A
#
# COMPACT_ATOMS: atom_id res chain seq x y z
N MET A 1 11.92 -5.77 -17.61
CA MET A 1 12.00 -5.16 -16.26
C MET A 1 10.58 -4.80 -15.84
N ARG A 2 10.11 -5.34 -14.72
CA ARG A 2 8.78 -5.11 -14.18
C ARG A 2 8.61 -3.65 -13.74
N ARG A 3 7.52 -3.00 -14.14
CA ARG A 3 7.20 -1.61 -13.79
C ARG A 3 6.26 -1.52 -12.59
N THR A 4 5.19 -2.32 -12.59
CA THR A 4 4.30 -2.48 -11.44
C THR A 4 5.05 -3.17 -10.31
N LYS A 5 5.03 -2.59 -9.14
CA LYS A 5 5.81 -3.02 -7.99
C LYS A 5 5.15 -4.18 -7.25
N MET A 6 5.93 -4.87 -6.43
CA MET A 6 5.44 -5.97 -5.62
C MET A 6 5.68 -5.73 -4.14
N VAL A 7 4.60 -5.75 -3.38
CA VAL A 7 4.60 -5.76 -1.92
C VAL A 7 4.41 -7.20 -1.47
N CYS A 8 5.33 -7.73 -0.67
CA CYS A 8 5.22 -9.07 -0.11
C CYS A 8 5.17 -8.98 1.42
N THR A 9 4.19 -9.64 2.04
CA THR A 9 4.09 -9.67 3.50
C THR A 9 5.09 -10.67 4.07
N MET A 10 5.88 -10.19 5.02
CA MET A 10 6.84 -10.99 5.78
C MET A 10 6.13 -11.68 6.95
N GLY A 11 6.41 -12.93 7.15
CA GLY A 11 5.80 -13.75 8.19
C GLY A 11 6.75 -14.84 8.69
N PRO A 12 6.20 -15.92 9.28
CA PRO A 12 7.01 -17.04 9.77
C PRO A 12 7.89 -17.69 8.70
N ASN A 13 7.49 -17.62 7.41
CA ASN A 13 8.26 -18.19 6.31
C ASN A 13 9.62 -17.49 6.10
N GLU A 14 9.71 -16.19 6.42
CA GLU A 14 10.92 -15.39 6.25
C GLU A 14 11.75 -15.23 7.54
N ASN A 15 11.51 -16.08 8.54
CA ASN A 15 12.36 -16.17 9.75
C ASN A 15 13.75 -16.79 9.44
N ASP A 16 13.89 -17.44 8.29
CA ASP A 16 15.17 -17.93 7.79
C ASP A 16 15.76 -16.99 6.73
N TYR A 17 17.07 -16.76 6.83
CA TYR A 17 17.79 -15.85 5.92
C TYR A 17 17.71 -16.27 4.45
N ARG A 18 17.70 -17.58 4.15
CA ARG A 18 17.62 -18.06 2.76
C ARG A 18 16.29 -17.71 2.12
N ALA A 19 15.21 -17.87 2.87
CA ALA A 19 13.87 -17.51 2.42
C ALA A 19 13.76 -16.00 2.22
N MET A 20 14.22 -15.19 3.19
CA MET A 20 14.27 -13.75 3.07
C MET A 20 15.08 -13.29 1.84
N ASN A 21 16.25 -13.88 1.60
CA ASN A 21 17.07 -13.52 0.46
C ASN A 21 16.41 -13.87 -0.89
N ALA A 22 15.77 -15.05 -0.97
CA ALA A 22 15.03 -15.45 -2.17
C ALA A 22 13.84 -14.51 -2.46
N MET A 23 13.15 -14.02 -1.44
CA MET A 23 12.09 -13.03 -1.59
C MET A 23 12.66 -11.66 -1.98
N ALA A 24 13.81 -11.27 -1.42
CA ALA A 24 14.47 -10.00 -1.71
C ALA A 24 14.91 -9.82 -3.18
N GLU A 25 15.14 -10.90 -3.89
CA GLU A 25 15.43 -10.86 -5.33
C GLU A 25 14.20 -10.45 -6.17
N ILE A 26 12.99 -10.69 -5.65
CA ILE A 26 11.74 -10.56 -6.39
C ILE A 26 10.93 -9.34 -5.95
N MET A 27 10.74 -9.16 -4.63
CA MET A 27 9.90 -8.10 -4.06
C MET A 27 10.57 -6.71 -4.17
N ASP A 28 9.73 -5.68 -4.15
CA ASP A 28 10.16 -4.29 -4.11
C ASP A 28 9.94 -3.67 -2.72
N VAL A 29 8.93 -4.16 -2.00
CA VAL A 29 8.57 -3.72 -0.64
C VAL A 29 8.29 -4.94 0.24
N ALA A 30 8.90 -4.98 1.41
CA ALA A 30 8.60 -5.94 2.47
C ALA A 30 7.56 -5.33 3.43
N ARG A 31 6.37 -5.95 3.54
CA ARG A 31 5.31 -5.53 4.46
C ARG A 31 5.40 -6.34 5.75
N PHE A 32 5.34 -5.64 6.88
CA PHE A 32 5.32 -6.18 8.23
C PHE A 32 3.94 -5.91 8.83
N ASN A 33 3.15 -6.96 9.07
CA ASN A 33 1.79 -6.85 9.58
C ASN A 33 1.77 -6.89 11.11
N PHE A 34 1.61 -5.73 11.76
CA PHE A 34 1.58 -5.56 13.21
C PHE A 34 0.26 -5.98 13.88
N SER A 35 -0.70 -6.51 13.10
CA SER A 35 -1.84 -7.25 13.67
C SER A 35 -1.41 -8.59 14.29
N HIS A 36 -0.23 -9.10 13.92
CA HIS A 36 0.34 -10.37 14.38
C HIS A 36 1.80 -10.18 14.81
N GLY A 37 2.23 -10.99 15.78
CA GLY A 37 3.59 -10.91 16.31
C GLY A 37 3.79 -9.73 17.27
N ASP A 38 5.01 -9.58 17.73
CA ASP A 38 5.45 -8.47 18.58
C ASP A 38 6.61 -7.70 17.95
N HIS A 39 7.05 -6.63 18.60
CA HIS A 39 8.13 -5.78 18.11
C HIS A 39 9.46 -6.54 17.96
N GLU A 40 9.75 -7.52 18.82
CA GLU A 40 10.99 -8.31 18.75
C GLU A 40 11.01 -9.22 17.52
N GLU A 41 9.90 -9.88 17.22
CA GLU A 41 9.76 -10.69 16.01
C GLU A 41 9.89 -9.85 14.73
N HIS A 42 9.26 -8.67 14.71
CA HIS A 42 9.33 -7.76 13.57
C HIS A 42 10.75 -7.20 13.39
N LEU A 43 11.43 -6.87 14.48
CA LEU A 43 12.82 -6.43 14.43
C LEU A 43 13.73 -7.53 13.88
N GLY A 44 13.57 -8.78 14.34
CA GLY A 44 14.32 -9.91 13.82
C GLY A 44 14.19 -10.07 12.30
N ARG A 45 12.97 -9.99 11.76
CA ARG A 45 12.74 -10.03 10.30
C ARG A 45 13.30 -8.81 9.58
N LEU A 46 13.22 -7.62 10.18
CA LEU A 46 13.78 -6.39 9.61
C LEU A 46 15.32 -6.48 9.50
N GLU A 47 15.99 -7.07 10.48
CA GLU A 47 17.43 -7.31 10.41
C GLU A 47 17.80 -8.27 9.29
N LEU A 48 17.02 -9.33 9.08
CA LEU A 48 17.20 -10.22 7.93
C LEU A 48 17.00 -9.47 6.59
N LEU A 49 16.01 -8.60 6.51
CA LEU A 49 15.81 -7.73 5.34
C LEU A 49 16.99 -6.78 5.12
N ARG A 50 17.50 -6.13 6.19
CA ARG A 50 18.67 -5.25 6.12
C ARG A 50 19.90 -5.98 5.56
N LYS A 51 20.09 -7.22 5.97
CA LYS A 51 21.17 -8.08 5.45
C LYS A 51 20.92 -8.46 3.98
N ALA A 52 19.72 -8.90 3.63
CA ALA A 52 19.35 -9.28 2.27
C ALA A 52 19.51 -8.11 1.27
N ARG A 53 19.10 -6.87 1.67
CA ARG A 53 19.30 -5.65 0.87
C ARG A 53 20.76 -5.48 0.42
N LYS A 54 21.72 -5.72 1.33
CA LYS A 54 23.15 -5.58 1.05
C LYS A 54 23.62 -6.64 0.07
N GLU A 55 23.14 -7.87 0.21
CA GLU A 55 23.58 -9.00 -0.62
C GLU A 55 22.99 -8.91 -2.04
N VAL A 56 21.70 -8.62 -2.18
CA VAL A 56 21.07 -8.48 -3.50
C VAL A 56 21.35 -7.13 -4.17
N GLY A 57 21.91 -6.16 -3.44
CA GLY A 57 22.21 -4.82 -3.96
C GLY A 57 20.96 -4.00 -4.35
N ARG A 58 19.80 -4.29 -3.74
CA ARG A 58 18.54 -3.60 -4.04
C ARG A 58 18.02 -2.85 -2.80
N PRO A 59 17.56 -1.60 -2.94
CA PRO A 59 17.07 -0.79 -1.82
C PRO A 59 15.58 -1.11 -1.51
N ILE A 60 15.26 -2.38 -1.21
CA ILE A 60 13.91 -2.86 -0.92
C ILE A 60 13.32 -2.03 0.23
N ALA A 61 12.12 -1.48 0.08
CA ALA A 61 11.48 -0.70 1.13
C ALA A 61 10.89 -1.59 2.24
N ALA A 62 10.76 -1.03 3.45
CA ALA A 62 10.05 -1.64 4.57
C ALA A 62 8.75 -0.87 4.83
N LEU A 63 7.63 -1.57 4.90
CA LEU A 63 6.31 -1.04 5.15
C LEU A 63 5.75 -1.67 6.43
N LEU A 64 5.47 -0.84 7.43
CA LEU A 64 4.76 -1.21 8.65
C LEU A 64 3.26 -1.09 8.41
N ASP A 65 2.49 -2.15 8.64
CA ASP A 65 1.04 -2.16 8.49
C ASP A 65 0.41 -2.27 9.89
N THR A 66 -0.28 -1.21 10.33
CA THR A 66 -0.86 -1.14 11.67
C THR A 66 -2.07 -2.05 11.81
N LYS A 67 -2.38 -2.41 13.04
CA LYS A 67 -3.58 -3.19 13.34
C LYS A 67 -4.86 -2.38 13.11
N GLY A 68 -4.86 -1.11 13.56
CA GLY A 68 -6.02 -0.25 13.55
C GLY A 68 -7.10 -0.62 14.58
N PRO A 69 -8.17 0.18 14.65
CA PRO A 69 -9.28 -0.03 15.57
C PRO A 69 -10.21 -1.13 15.04
N GLU A 70 -10.06 -2.35 15.55
CA GLU A 70 -10.89 -3.49 15.19
C GLU A 70 -11.88 -3.84 16.29
N ILE A 71 -13.12 -4.15 15.90
CA ILE A 71 -14.10 -4.78 16.77
C ILE A 71 -13.92 -6.30 16.69
N ARG A 72 -13.85 -6.95 17.83
CA ARG A 72 -13.66 -8.41 17.91
C ARG A 72 -14.56 -9.06 18.95
N THR A 73 -14.89 -10.33 18.69
CA THR A 73 -15.51 -11.19 19.72
C THR A 73 -14.54 -11.52 20.84
N GLY A 74 -15.06 -11.87 22.02
CA GLY A 74 -14.29 -12.29 23.18
C GLY A 74 -13.82 -13.73 23.12
N LEU A 75 -13.46 -14.24 24.32
CA LEU A 75 -13.10 -15.63 24.55
C LEU A 75 -14.37 -16.50 24.65
N LEU A 76 -14.23 -17.79 24.37
CA LEU A 76 -15.30 -18.76 24.42
C LEU A 76 -15.07 -19.77 25.56
N GLU A 77 -16.14 -20.34 26.10
CA GLU A 77 -16.06 -21.35 27.17
C GLU A 77 -15.22 -22.56 26.72
N GLY A 78 -14.20 -22.87 27.53
CA GLY A 78 -13.27 -23.96 27.25
C GLY A 78 -12.36 -23.75 26.01
N GLY A 79 -12.32 -22.55 25.41
CA GLY A 79 -11.52 -22.28 24.23
C GLY A 79 -11.98 -23.01 22.97
N GLN A 80 -13.17 -23.62 23.00
CA GLN A 80 -13.69 -24.40 21.87
C GLN A 80 -14.57 -23.57 20.96
N LYS A 81 -14.51 -23.86 19.65
CA LYS A 81 -15.43 -23.28 18.70
C LYS A 81 -16.88 -23.65 19.02
N ILE A 82 -17.78 -22.70 18.80
CA ILE A 82 -19.23 -22.91 18.91
C ILE A 82 -19.86 -22.90 17.53
N THR A 83 -20.91 -23.72 17.33
CA THR A 83 -21.67 -23.73 16.07
C THR A 83 -22.90 -22.88 16.21
N LEU A 84 -23.04 -21.84 15.42
CA LEU A 84 -24.24 -21.02 15.30
C LEU A 84 -25.11 -21.55 14.17
N GLN A 85 -26.37 -21.88 14.44
CA GLN A 85 -27.31 -22.37 13.43
C GLN A 85 -28.13 -21.23 12.85
N GLU A 86 -28.38 -21.26 11.56
CA GLU A 86 -29.26 -20.31 10.87
C GLU A 86 -30.65 -20.31 11.55
N GLY A 87 -31.21 -19.11 11.77
CA GLY A 87 -32.47 -18.91 12.47
C GLY A 87 -32.40 -18.91 14.00
N ALA A 88 -31.26 -19.33 14.59
CA ALA A 88 -31.07 -19.27 16.05
C ALA A 88 -30.98 -17.83 16.55
N LYS A 89 -31.26 -17.63 17.83
CA LYS A 89 -31.09 -16.36 18.52
C LYS A 89 -29.79 -16.36 19.30
N ILE A 90 -29.10 -15.24 19.30
CA ILE A 90 -27.87 -15.00 20.06
C ILE A 90 -27.87 -13.59 20.62
N ILE A 91 -27.25 -13.42 21.77
CA ILE A 91 -27.04 -12.11 22.40
C ILE A 91 -25.57 -11.71 22.21
N LEU A 92 -25.34 -10.54 21.62
CA LEU A 92 -24.04 -9.87 21.71
C LEU A 92 -24.10 -8.89 22.89
N THR A 93 -23.01 -8.79 23.65
CA THR A 93 -22.96 -7.89 24.81
C THR A 93 -21.63 -7.14 24.82
N THR A 94 -21.67 -5.89 25.28
CA THR A 94 -20.48 -5.06 25.51
C THR A 94 -19.91 -5.20 26.93
N GLU A 95 -20.58 -5.97 27.81
CA GLU A 95 -20.02 -6.41 29.10
C GLU A 95 -19.13 -7.64 28.90
N GLU A 96 -17.93 -7.61 29.51
CA GLU A 96 -16.98 -8.71 29.39
C GLU A 96 -17.52 -9.98 30.04
N VAL A 97 -17.73 -10.99 29.21
CA VAL A 97 -18.17 -12.32 29.61
C VAL A 97 -17.44 -13.40 28.82
N VAL A 98 -17.32 -14.58 29.38
CA VAL A 98 -16.88 -15.76 28.62
C VAL A 98 -18.06 -16.20 27.73
N GLY A 99 -17.83 -16.21 26.42
CA GLY A 99 -18.87 -16.45 25.43
C GLY A 99 -19.35 -17.87 25.38
N THR A 100 -20.64 -18.04 25.12
CA THR A 100 -21.34 -19.31 24.92
C THR A 100 -22.10 -19.27 23.59
N LYS A 101 -22.81 -20.38 23.25
CA LYS A 101 -23.69 -20.42 22.09
C LYS A 101 -24.87 -19.42 22.15
N ASP A 102 -25.19 -18.91 23.34
CA ASP A 102 -26.36 -18.05 23.59
C ASP A 102 -25.96 -16.58 23.79
N LYS A 103 -24.70 -16.31 24.24
CA LYS A 103 -24.22 -14.94 24.51
C LYS A 103 -22.72 -14.80 24.23
N ILE A 104 -22.31 -13.73 23.57
CA ILE A 104 -20.93 -13.46 23.17
C ILE A 104 -20.56 -12.02 23.51
N PHE A 105 -19.36 -11.84 24.06
CA PHE A 105 -18.76 -10.54 24.32
C PHE A 105 -18.21 -9.91 23.04
N ILE A 106 -18.40 -8.59 22.90
CA ILE A 106 -17.81 -7.75 21.85
C ILE A 106 -16.99 -6.64 22.51
N ASN A 107 -15.73 -6.48 22.10
CA ASN A 107 -14.76 -5.56 22.72
C ASN A 107 -15.00 -4.07 22.44
N TYR A 108 -16.08 -3.69 21.77
CA TYR A 108 -16.47 -2.30 21.53
C TYR A 108 -17.64 -1.93 22.43
N ASP A 109 -17.37 -1.09 23.42
CA ASP A 109 -18.27 -0.75 24.53
C ASP A 109 -19.53 0.01 24.12
N LYS A 110 -19.51 0.73 22.97
CA LYS A 110 -20.64 1.51 22.45
C LYS A 110 -21.43 0.81 21.34
N LEU A 111 -21.11 -0.42 20.98
CA LEU A 111 -21.81 -1.11 19.90
C LEU A 111 -23.33 -1.09 20.06
N HIS A 112 -23.83 -1.23 21.29
CA HIS A 112 -25.25 -1.21 21.64
C HIS A 112 -25.91 0.18 21.45
N GLU A 113 -25.11 1.26 21.41
CA GLU A 113 -25.59 2.62 21.14
C GLU A 113 -25.65 2.91 19.64
N ASP A 114 -24.74 2.29 18.86
CA ASP A 114 -24.58 2.55 17.43
C ASP A 114 -25.56 1.73 16.57
N VAL A 115 -25.95 0.51 17.02
CA VAL A 115 -26.81 -0.38 16.24
C VAL A 115 -28.29 -0.28 16.59
N LYS A 116 -29.16 -0.57 15.63
CA LYS A 116 -30.62 -0.57 15.78
C LYS A 116 -31.24 -1.81 15.13
N PRO A 117 -32.50 -2.15 15.43
CA PRO A 117 -33.19 -3.26 14.78
C PRO A 117 -33.16 -3.15 13.25
N GLY A 118 -32.82 -4.22 12.59
CA GLY A 118 -32.64 -4.33 11.13
C GLY A 118 -31.20 -4.14 10.66
N ASP A 119 -30.28 -3.67 11.51
CA ASP A 119 -28.87 -3.61 11.14
C ASP A 119 -28.26 -5.01 11.08
N VAL A 120 -27.26 -5.17 10.23
CA VAL A 120 -26.55 -6.43 10.01
C VAL A 120 -25.20 -6.38 10.73
N ILE A 121 -24.87 -7.43 11.47
CA ILE A 121 -23.56 -7.63 12.07
C ILE A 121 -22.93 -8.87 11.44
N LEU A 122 -21.72 -8.70 10.92
CA LEU A 122 -20.93 -9.76 10.29
C LEU A 122 -19.79 -10.16 11.19
N ILE A 123 -19.53 -11.46 11.32
CA ILE A 123 -18.43 -12.00 12.15
C ILE A 123 -17.57 -12.94 11.28
N ASP A 124 -16.26 -12.95 11.56
CA ASP A 124 -15.26 -13.79 10.86
C ASP A 124 -15.28 -13.56 9.35
N ASP A 125 -14.97 -12.33 8.93
CA ASP A 125 -14.93 -11.88 7.53
C ASP A 125 -16.24 -12.14 6.76
N GLY A 126 -17.37 -12.05 7.47
CA GLY A 126 -18.70 -12.24 6.89
C GLY A 126 -19.15 -13.71 6.76
N LEU A 127 -18.38 -14.66 7.29
CA LEU A 127 -18.77 -16.07 7.30
C LEU A 127 -19.99 -16.33 8.18
N ILE A 128 -20.21 -15.50 9.20
CA ILE A 128 -21.39 -15.54 10.07
C ILE A 128 -22.13 -14.22 9.95
N GLY A 129 -23.40 -14.28 9.64
CA GLY A 129 -24.29 -13.12 9.53
C GLY A 129 -25.34 -13.09 10.65
N LEU A 130 -25.52 -11.92 11.26
CA LEU A 130 -26.50 -11.68 12.30
C LEU A 130 -27.35 -10.48 11.90
N GLU A 131 -28.65 -10.52 12.20
CA GLU A 131 -29.57 -9.39 12.09
C GLU A 131 -29.99 -8.94 13.49
N VAL A 132 -29.88 -7.66 13.80
CA VAL A 132 -30.29 -7.09 15.08
C VAL A 132 -31.80 -7.09 15.17
N GLU A 133 -32.38 -7.79 16.16
CA GLU A 133 -33.82 -7.81 16.44
C GLU A 133 -34.23 -6.73 17.46
N ALA A 134 -33.40 -6.52 18.50
CA ALA A 134 -33.64 -5.52 19.54
C ALA A 134 -32.36 -5.18 20.30
N VAL A 135 -32.32 -3.99 20.90
CA VAL A 135 -31.28 -3.58 21.85
C VAL A 135 -31.89 -3.37 23.21
N LYS A 136 -31.32 -3.95 24.27
CA LYS A 136 -31.78 -3.87 25.67
C LYS A 136 -30.59 -3.57 26.61
N GLY A 137 -30.41 -2.31 26.93
CA GLY A 137 -29.21 -1.88 27.67
C GLY A 137 -27.96 -2.20 26.86
N VAL A 138 -27.05 -2.94 27.45
CA VAL A 138 -25.78 -3.36 26.81
C VAL A 138 -25.88 -4.66 25.99
N GLU A 139 -27.09 -5.23 25.90
CA GLU A 139 -27.36 -6.47 25.17
C GLU A 139 -28.01 -6.19 23.81
N ILE A 140 -27.44 -6.78 22.77
CA ILE A 140 -27.94 -6.71 21.39
C ILE A 140 -28.50 -8.10 21.06
N LEU A 141 -29.81 -8.20 20.92
CA LEU A 141 -30.49 -9.44 20.55
C LEU A 141 -30.42 -9.60 19.03
N CYS A 142 -29.80 -10.66 18.58
CA CYS A 142 -29.63 -10.94 17.18
C CYS A 142 -30.25 -12.26 16.76
N LYS A 143 -30.65 -12.35 15.51
CA LYS A 143 -31.00 -13.58 14.81
C LYS A 143 -29.89 -13.95 13.85
N VAL A 144 -29.47 -15.19 13.85
CA VAL A 144 -28.47 -15.73 12.91
C VAL A 144 -29.08 -15.83 11.51
N THR A 145 -28.57 -15.05 10.56
CA THR A 145 -29.00 -15.08 9.15
C THR A 145 -28.15 -16.01 8.30
N ASN A 146 -26.88 -16.17 8.65
CA ASN A 146 -25.97 -17.15 8.09
C ASN A 146 -25.16 -17.80 9.22
N GLY A 147 -25.30 -19.09 9.38
CA GLY A 147 -24.66 -19.85 10.47
C GLY A 147 -23.26 -20.36 10.10
N GLY A 148 -22.51 -20.78 11.13
CA GLY A 148 -21.16 -21.30 10.94
C GLY A 148 -20.47 -21.65 12.25
N GLU A 149 -19.22 -22.11 12.17
CA GLU A 149 -18.36 -22.30 13.34
C GLU A 149 -17.70 -20.98 13.75
N LEU A 150 -17.96 -20.52 14.96
CA LEU A 150 -17.35 -19.33 15.54
C LEU A 150 -16.21 -19.72 16.49
N GLY A 151 -15.02 -19.20 16.22
CA GLY A 151 -13.86 -19.25 17.10
C GLY A 151 -13.74 -17.98 17.97
N GLU A 152 -12.72 -17.96 18.83
CA GLU A 152 -12.41 -16.82 19.68
C GLU A 152 -11.82 -15.63 18.89
N ARG A 153 -12.03 -14.40 19.41
CA ARG A 153 -11.38 -13.17 18.96
C ARG A 153 -11.56 -12.89 17.46
N LYS A 154 -12.73 -13.23 16.91
CA LYS A 154 -13.04 -13.01 15.50
C LYS A 154 -13.44 -11.57 15.24
N GLY A 155 -13.05 -11.05 14.06
CA GLY A 155 -13.43 -9.71 13.60
C GLY A 155 -14.93 -9.57 13.52
N VAL A 156 -15.41 -8.37 13.84
CA VAL A 156 -16.83 -7.99 13.79
C VAL A 156 -16.97 -6.73 12.94
N ASN A 157 -17.80 -6.80 11.90
CA ASN A 157 -18.10 -5.69 11.00
C ASN A 157 -19.59 -5.34 11.13
N VAL A 158 -19.91 -4.06 10.97
CA VAL A 158 -21.29 -3.57 11.03
C VAL A 158 -21.55 -2.69 9.80
N PRO A 159 -21.78 -3.30 8.63
CA PRO A 159 -21.89 -2.58 7.38
C PRO A 159 -22.95 -1.49 7.42
N GLY A 160 -22.58 -0.26 6.98
CA GLY A 160 -23.49 0.86 6.89
C GLY A 160 -23.85 1.55 8.21
N VAL A 161 -23.27 1.13 9.33
CA VAL A 161 -23.44 1.77 10.64
C VAL A 161 -22.20 2.60 10.96
N PRO A 162 -22.34 3.92 11.24
CA PRO A 162 -21.23 4.75 11.68
C PRO A 162 -20.71 4.30 13.06
N ILE A 163 -19.51 3.76 13.11
CA ILE A 163 -18.88 3.28 14.35
C ILE A 163 -17.98 4.36 14.93
N GLN A 164 -18.15 4.69 16.22
CA GLN A 164 -17.42 5.74 16.93
C GLN A 164 -16.11 5.23 17.53
N LEU A 165 -15.34 4.43 16.79
CA LEU A 165 -14.00 4.04 17.22
C LEU A 165 -12.98 5.18 17.01
N PRO A 166 -11.96 5.27 17.87
CA PRO A 166 -10.87 6.21 17.65
C PRO A 166 -10.21 5.94 16.29
N SER A 167 -9.70 6.97 15.63
CA SER A 167 -9.05 6.83 14.34
C SER A 167 -7.71 6.08 14.43
N ILE A 168 -7.04 6.14 15.59
CA ILE A 168 -5.75 5.53 15.89
C ILE A 168 -5.83 5.00 17.32
N THR A 169 -5.39 3.77 17.54
CA THR A 169 -5.31 3.16 18.88
C THR A 169 -4.00 3.49 19.57
N ASP A 170 -3.92 3.32 20.90
CA ASP A 170 -2.67 3.46 21.64
C ASP A 170 -1.60 2.48 21.11
N LYS A 171 -2.01 1.25 20.75
CA LYS A 171 -1.11 0.28 20.13
C LYS A 171 -0.57 0.79 18.78
N ASP A 172 -1.40 1.38 17.95
CA ASP A 172 -0.93 1.95 16.67
C ASP A 172 0.09 3.06 16.91
N ILE A 173 -0.09 3.89 17.95
CA ILE A 173 0.86 4.93 18.34
C ILE A 173 2.22 4.32 18.76
N GLU A 174 2.20 3.23 19.53
CA GLU A 174 3.41 2.50 19.91
C GLU A 174 4.09 1.87 18.69
N ASP A 175 3.32 1.24 17.80
CA ASP A 175 3.82 0.64 16.56
C ASP A 175 4.42 1.70 15.62
N ILE A 176 3.78 2.88 15.50
CA ILE A 176 4.31 4.01 14.72
C ILE A 176 5.64 4.50 15.28
N LYS A 177 5.74 4.68 16.60
CA LYS A 177 6.98 5.09 17.26
C LYS A 177 8.10 4.08 17.05
N PHE A 178 7.78 2.78 17.14
CA PHE A 178 8.72 1.72 16.81
C PHE A 178 9.17 1.79 15.35
N GLY A 179 8.23 1.95 14.41
CA GLY A 179 8.55 2.07 12.98
C GLY A 179 9.44 3.26 12.65
N ILE A 180 9.24 4.40 13.33
CA ILE A 180 10.09 5.58 13.21
C ILE A 180 11.51 5.29 13.75
N ALA A 181 11.61 4.67 14.93
CA ALA A 181 12.90 4.35 15.56
C ALA A 181 13.72 3.35 14.72
N GLU A 182 13.04 2.45 14.02
CA GLU A 182 13.64 1.39 13.20
C GLU A 182 13.72 1.72 11.70
N ASP A 183 13.60 3.00 11.32
CA ASP A 183 13.75 3.47 9.92
C ASP A 183 12.87 2.73 8.91
N PHE A 184 11.59 2.47 9.25
CA PHE A 184 10.62 2.04 8.27
C PHE A 184 10.37 3.15 7.24
N ASP A 185 10.17 2.76 5.99
CA ASP A 185 10.01 3.69 4.87
C ASP A 185 8.57 4.16 4.71
N PHE A 186 7.62 3.27 5.05
CA PHE A 186 6.18 3.49 4.94
C PHE A 186 5.43 2.98 6.16
N ILE A 187 4.30 3.64 6.44
CA ILE A 187 3.24 3.10 7.28
C ILE A 187 1.99 2.88 6.42
N ALA A 188 1.43 1.68 6.45
CA ALA A 188 0.08 1.39 5.97
C ALA A 188 -0.86 1.49 7.17
N ALA A 189 -1.67 2.55 7.21
CA ALA A 189 -2.56 2.84 8.32
C ALA A 189 -3.93 2.21 8.08
N SER A 190 -4.32 1.27 8.96
CA SER A 190 -5.57 0.52 8.84
C SER A 190 -6.78 1.34 9.24
N PHE A 191 -7.91 1.04 8.62
CA PHE A 191 -9.23 1.63 8.89
C PHE A 191 -9.27 3.16 8.84
N ILE A 192 -8.58 3.77 7.88
CA ILE A 192 -8.63 5.22 7.67
C ILE A 192 -10.00 5.60 7.11
N ARG A 193 -10.71 6.46 7.86
CA ARG A 193 -12.07 6.92 7.55
C ARG A 193 -12.16 8.41 7.21
N SER A 194 -11.14 9.20 7.56
CA SER A 194 -11.12 10.65 7.32
C SER A 194 -9.69 11.18 7.11
N ALA A 195 -9.56 12.36 6.52
CA ALA A 195 -8.30 13.06 6.41
C ALA A 195 -7.71 13.45 7.78
N ASP A 196 -8.56 13.66 8.81
CA ASP A 196 -8.08 13.98 10.16
C ASP A 196 -7.30 12.83 10.80
N ALA A 197 -7.70 11.58 10.54
CA ALA A 197 -6.93 10.42 10.95
C ALA A 197 -5.51 10.42 10.34
N VAL A 198 -5.42 10.75 9.06
CA VAL A 198 -4.12 10.85 8.37
C VAL A 198 -3.27 11.98 8.95
N ARG A 199 -3.88 13.15 9.25
CA ARG A 199 -3.17 14.28 9.86
C ARG A 199 -2.64 13.96 11.25
N GLN A 200 -3.37 13.18 12.06
CA GLN A 200 -2.90 12.72 13.37
C GLN A 200 -1.63 11.86 13.23
N ILE A 201 -1.61 10.90 12.30
CA ILE A 201 -0.42 10.10 12.02
C ILE A 201 0.73 10.98 11.50
N ARG A 202 0.43 11.93 10.62
CA ARG A 202 1.42 12.88 10.09
C ARG A 202 2.07 13.67 11.21
N SER A 203 1.31 14.17 12.18
CA SER A 203 1.84 14.89 13.32
C SER A 203 2.85 14.07 14.12
N LEU A 204 2.57 12.79 14.38
CA LEU A 204 3.51 11.89 15.07
C LEU A 204 4.82 11.71 14.30
N ILE A 205 4.74 11.58 12.97
CA ILE A 205 5.91 11.42 12.10
C ILE A 205 6.72 12.71 12.06
N ASP A 206 6.07 13.87 11.91
CA ASP A 206 6.71 15.18 11.79
C ASP A 206 7.36 15.61 13.12
N GLU A 207 6.71 15.37 14.27
CA GLU A 207 7.25 15.63 15.61
C GLU A 207 8.54 14.84 15.88
N ALA A 208 8.64 13.63 15.33
CA ALA A 208 9.85 12.81 15.41
C ALA A 208 10.91 13.17 14.35
N GLY A 209 10.64 14.11 13.44
CA GLY A 209 11.52 14.48 12.33
C GLY A 209 11.72 13.35 11.31
N SER A 210 10.82 12.37 11.23
CA SER A 210 10.90 11.24 10.34
C SER A 210 10.42 11.61 8.93
N GLN A 211 10.92 10.87 7.92
CA GLN A 211 10.49 10.98 6.52
C GLN A 211 9.57 9.83 6.11
N MET A 212 9.05 9.04 7.06
CA MET A 212 8.15 7.92 6.80
C MET A 212 6.89 8.39 6.06
N LYS A 213 6.46 7.65 5.04
CA LYS A 213 5.31 7.99 4.21
C LYS A 213 4.07 7.23 4.64
N ILE A 214 2.90 7.86 4.50
CA ILE A 214 1.61 7.30 4.91
C ILE A 214 0.87 6.74 3.71
N ILE A 215 0.55 5.44 3.77
CA ILE A 215 -0.36 4.74 2.87
C ILE A 215 -1.64 4.47 3.64
N SER A 216 -2.73 5.17 3.30
CA SER A 216 -4.02 4.98 3.96
C SER A 216 -4.74 3.76 3.40
N LYS A 217 -5.18 2.85 4.28
CA LYS A 217 -5.94 1.67 3.87
C LYS A 217 -7.44 2.00 3.85
N ILE A 218 -8.06 1.72 2.71
CA ILE A 218 -9.50 1.93 2.51
C ILE A 218 -10.20 0.59 2.68
N GLU A 219 -10.93 0.47 3.79
CA GLU A 219 -11.50 -0.77 4.32
C GLU A 219 -12.98 -0.63 4.74
N SER A 220 -13.59 0.57 4.58
CA SER A 220 -14.97 0.86 5.00
C SER A 220 -15.71 1.75 4.02
N GLN A 221 -17.05 1.77 4.13
CA GLN A 221 -17.89 2.68 3.35
C GLN A 221 -17.56 4.15 3.68
N GLU A 222 -17.36 4.49 4.95
CA GLU A 222 -16.97 5.86 5.38
C GLU A 222 -15.65 6.31 4.72
N GLY A 223 -14.65 5.42 4.65
CA GLY A 223 -13.41 5.70 3.94
C GLY A 223 -13.60 5.93 2.44
N LEU A 224 -14.57 5.26 1.83
CA LEU A 224 -14.94 5.50 0.42
C LEU A 224 -15.65 6.84 0.23
N ASP A 225 -16.55 7.21 1.13
CA ASP A 225 -17.29 8.47 1.07
C ASP A 225 -16.34 9.68 1.19
N ASN A 226 -15.26 9.53 1.97
CA ASN A 226 -14.25 10.55 2.21
C ASN A 226 -12.97 10.36 1.36
N ILE A 227 -13.03 9.54 0.31
CA ILE A 227 -11.81 9.09 -0.42
C ILE A 227 -10.98 10.25 -0.99
N ASP A 228 -11.61 11.32 -1.46
CA ASP A 228 -10.90 12.42 -2.11
C ASP A 228 -10.03 13.20 -1.10
N GLU A 229 -10.57 13.52 0.08
CA GLU A 229 -9.81 14.18 1.13
C GLU A 229 -8.71 13.27 1.74
N ILE A 230 -8.96 11.95 1.82
CA ILE A 230 -7.98 10.97 2.28
C ILE A 230 -6.82 10.87 1.29
N ILE A 231 -7.10 10.83 -0.02
CA ILE A 231 -6.05 10.83 -1.07
C ILE A 231 -5.19 12.09 -0.97
N GLU A 232 -5.80 13.26 -0.76
CA GLU A 232 -5.06 14.52 -0.65
C GLU A 232 -4.12 14.51 0.55
N ALA A 233 -4.58 14.06 1.72
CA ALA A 233 -3.82 14.04 2.96
C ALA A 233 -2.72 12.97 3.00
N SER A 234 -2.86 11.88 2.23
CA SER A 234 -1.97 10.71 2.24
C SER A 234 -0.82 10.83 1.23
N ASP A 235 0.22 10.01 1.38
CA ASP A 235 1.24 9.79 0.35
C ASP A 235 0.81 8.72 -0.66
N GLY A 236 -0.12 7.85 -0.26
CA GLY A 236 -0.71 6.83 -1.12
C GLY A 236 -1.90 6.14 -0.46
N ILE A 237 -2.51 5.25 -1.22
CA ILE A 237 -3.69 4.46 -0.82
C ILE A 237 -3.37 2.98 -0.96
N MET A 238 -3.86 2.17 -0.02
CA MET A 238 -3.96 0.72 -0.17
C MET A 238 -5.43 0.32 -0.22
N LEU A 239 -5.82 -0.26 -1.34
CA LEU A 239 -7.16 -0.82 -1.50
C LEU A 239 -7.17 -2.23 -0.94
N ALA A 240 -7.62 -2.38 0.31
CA ALA A 240 -7.71 -3.65 1.04
C ALA A 240 -9.06 -4.32 0.72
N ARG A 241 -9.11 -5.03 -0.42
CA ARG A 241 -10.36 -5.54 -1.00
C ARG A 241 -11.04 -6.61 -0.14
N GLY A 242 -10.27 -7.34 0.68
CA GLY A 242 -10.81 -8.33 1.63
C GLY A 242 -11.73 -7.68 2.64
N ASP A 243 -11.17 -6.75 3.44
CA ASP A 243 -11.90 -6.04 4.49
C ASP A 243 -13.02 -5.16 3.91
N LEU A 244 -12.71 -4.44 2.83
CA LEU A 244 -13.71 -3.63 2.13
C LEU A 244 -14.89 -4.46 1.61
N GLY A 245 -14.64 -5.70 1.16
CA GLY A 245 -15.69 -6.60 0.64
C GLY A 245 -16.61 -7.17 1.70
N VAL A 246 -16.26 -7.03 2.97
CA VAL A 246 -17.15 -7.34 4.10
C VAL A 246 -18.04 -6.14 4.42
N GLU A 247 -17.54 -4.92 4.26
CA GLU A 247 -18.24 -3.67 4.56
C GLU A 247 -19.21 -3.20 3.46
N ILE A 248 -18.94 -3.58 2.21
CA ILE A 248 -19.77 -3.18 1.05
C ILE A 248 -20.12 -4.40 0.19
N ASP A 249 -21.12 -4.22 -0.68
CA ASP A 249 -21.49 -5.25 -1.64
C ASP A 249 -20.30 -5.55 -2.59
N ALA A 250 -19.81 -6.79 -2.58
CA ALA A 250 -18.64 -7.25 -3.33
C ALA A 250 -18.70 -6.94 -4.83
N LYS A 251 -19.89 -6.87 -5.43
CA LYS A 251 -20.05 -6.48 -6.86
C LYS A 251 -19.56 -5.06 -7.16
N ARG A 252 -19.45 -4.18 -6.17
CA ARG A 252 -18.97 -2.79 -6.31
C ARG A 252 -17.44 -2.71 -6.39
N ILE A 253 -16.71 -3.68 -5.82
CA ILE A 253 -15.25 -3.63 -5.66
C ILE A 253 -14.52 -3.42 -6.99
N PRO A 254 -14.83 -4.15 -8.09
CA PRO A 254 -14.09 -3.97 -9.35
C PRO A 254 -14.19 -2.56 -9.92
N GLN A 255 -15.35 -1.91 -9.78
CA GLN A 255 -15.52 -0.53 -10.25
C GLN A 255 -14.81 0.47 -9.34
N LEU A 256 -14.93 0.32 -8.02
CA LEU A 256 -14.23 1.15 -7.04
C LEU A 256 -12.72 1.06 -7.18
N GLN A 257 -12.16 -0.14 -7.45
CA GLN A 257 -10.75 -0.32 -7.74
C GLN A 257 -10.30 0.58 -8.89
N LYS A 258 -11.02 0.57 -10.00
CA LYS A 258 -10.70 1.39 -11.18
C LYS A 258 -10.75 2.89 -10.86
N GLU A 259 -11.78 3.32 -10.15
CA GLU A 259 -12.00 4.72 -9.78
C GLU A 259 -10.90 5.22 -8.83
N ILE A 260 -10.57 4.46 -7.78
CA ILE A 260 -9.56 4.83 -6.79
C ILE A 260 -8.16 4.86 -7.44
N ILE A 261 -7.82 3.86 -8.25
CA ILE A 261 -6.55 3.83 -8.98
C ILE A 261 -6.43 5.07 -9.89
N GLN A 262 -7.49 5.41 -10.63
CA GLN A 262 -7.48 6.59 -11.50
C GLN A 262 -7.34 7.90 -10.71
N LYS A 263 -8.04 8.04 -9.58
CA LYS A 263 -7.93 9.20 -8.70
C LYS A 263 -6.50 9.35 -8.15
N CYS A 264 -5.92 8.27 -7.63
CA CYS A 264 -4.55 8.26 -7.13
C CYS A 264 -3.54 8.66 -8.22
N ASN A 265 -3.64 8.05 -9.40
CA ASN A 265 -2.77 8.37 -10.53
C ASN A 265 -2.89 9.84 -10.94
N TYR A 266 -4.11 10.39 -10.98
CA TYR A 266 -4.36 11.79 -11.29
C TYR A 266 -3.64 12.73 -10.31
N HIS A 267 -3.75 12.46 -9.01
CA HIS A 267 -3.11 13.25 -7.96
C HIS A 267 -1.60 12.93 -7.80
N GLY A 268 -1.06 11.97 -8.54
CA GLY A 268 0.35 11.52 -8.39
C GLY A 268 0.61 10.83 -7.05
N LYS A 269 -0.43 10.23 -6.45
CA LYS A 269 -0.36 9.45 -5.22
C LYS A 269 -0.18 7.97 -5.55
N LEU A 270 0.51 7.26 -4.66
CA LEU A 270 0.74 5.83 -4.81
C LEU A 270 -0.56 5.04 -4.59
N VAL A 271 -0.72 3.93 -5.29
CA VAL A 271 -1.84 3.01 -5.05
C VAL A 271 -1.38 1.55 -5.05
N ILE A 272 -1.76 0.83 -4.00
CA ILE A 272 -1.48 -0.59 -3.83
C ILE A 272 -2.80 -1.35 -3.94
N THR A 273 -2.91 -2.30 -4.86
CA THR A 273 -4.02 -3.25 -4.91
C THR A 273 -3.67 -4.46 -4.07
N ALA A 274 -4.45 -4.71 -3.03
CA ALA A 274 -4.14 -5.65 -1.97
C ALA A 274 -5.23 -6.68 -1.73
N THR A 275 -4.87 -7.75 -1.04
CA THR A 275 -5.67 -8.88 -0.56
C THR A 275 -6.25 -9.78 -1.64
N GLN A 276 -6.23 -11.09 -1.39
CA GLN A 276 -6.83 -12.13 -2.23
C GLN A 276 -6.35 -12.14 -3.70
N MET A 277 -5.10 -11.72 -3.95
CA MET A 277 -4.57 -11.65 -5.32
C MET A 277 -4.26 -13.05 -5.89
N LEU A 278 -3.57 -13.90 -5.10
CA LEU A 278 -3.24 -15.29 -5.42
C LEU A 278 -3.56 -16.21 -4.23
N ASP A 279 -4.67 -15.99 -3.54
CA ASP A 279 -5.05 -16.63 -2.26
C ASP A 279 -4.95 -18.16 -2.31
N SER A 280 -5.35 -18.79 -3.40
CA SER A 280 -5.25 -20.24 -3.55
C SER A 280 -3.81 -20.75 -3.44
N MET A 281 -2.79 -19.90 -3.70
CA MET A 281 -1.38 -20.25 -3.59
C MET A 281 -0.88 -20.31 -2.14
N ILE A 282 -1.67 -19.92 -1.16
CA ILE A 282 -1.42 -20.26 0.25
C ILE A 282 -1.30 -21.79 0.40
N ARG A 283 -2.12 -22.54 -0.33
CA ARG A 283 -2.26 -24.00 -0.22
C ARG A 283 -1.81 -24.77 -1.44
N ASN A 284 -1.88 -24.17 -2.63
CA ASN A 284 -1.64 -24.81 -3.91
C ASN A 284 -0.42 -24.20 -4.63
N PRO A 285 0.35 -24.99 -5.40
CA PRO A 285 1.53 -24.51 -6.12
C PRO A 285 1.21 -23.68 -7.37
N ARG A 286 -0.05 -23.52 -7.73
CA ARG A 286 -0.53 -22.76 -8.89
C ARG A 286 -1.80 -21.99 -8.54
N PRO A 287 -1.97 -20.76 -9.06
CA PRO A 287 -3.19 -19.99 -8.86
C PRO A 287 -4.34 -20.51 -9.74
N THR A 288 -5.53 -20.06 -9.42
CA THR A 288 -6.70 -20.21 -10.29
C THR A 288 -6.61 -19.24 -11.48
N ARG A 289 -7.40 -19.50 -12.54
CA ARG A 289 -7.48 -18.58 -13.69
C ARG A 289 -8.10 -17.23 -13.32
N ALA A 290 -9.03 -17.21 -12.36
CA ALA A 290 -9.65 -15.99 -11.87
C ALA A 290 -8.61 -15.08 -11.18
N GLU A 291 -7.74 -15.64 -10.34
CA GLU A 291 -6.67 -14.90 -9.68
C GLU A 291 -5.64 -14.33 -10.67
N VAL A 292 -5.24 -15.11 -11.68
CA VAL A 292 -4.38 -14.60 -12.77
C VAL A 292 -5.02 -13.41 -13.47
N THR A 293 -6.33 -13.50 -13.75
CA THR A 293 -7.08 -12.40 -14.37
C THR A 293 -7.18 -11.19 -13.45
N ASP A 294 -7.32 -11.39 -12.14
CA ASP A 294 -7.41 -10.32 -11.16
C ASP A 294 -6.10 -9.52 -11.06
N VAL A 295 -4.95 -10.22 -10.96
CA VAL A 295 -3.63 -9.57 -11.01
C VAL A 295 -3.45 -8.77 -12.30
N ALA A 296 -3.79 -9.37 -13.45
CA ALA A 296 -3.68 -8.70 -14.74
C ALA A 296 -4.59 -7.46 -14.82
N ASN A 297 -5.84 -7.54 -14.32
CA ASN A 297 -6.75 -6.39 -14.28
C ASN A 297 -6.21 -5.25 -13.43
N ALA A 298 -5.63 -5.51 -12.26
CA ALA A 298 -5.00 -4.46 -11.44
C ALA A 298 -3.88 -3.74 -12.21
N VAL A 299 -3.09 -4.47 -12.99
CA VAL A 299 -2.05 -3.89 -13.86
C VAL A 299 -2.66 -3.04 -14.99
N TYR A 300 -3.71 -3.55 -15.68
CA TYR A 300 -4.44 -2.79 -16.70
C TYR A 300 -5.13 -1.55 -16.15
N ASP A 301 -5.61 -1.59 -14.91
CA ASP A 301 -6.21 -0.43 -14.23
C ASP A 301 -5.18 0.65 -13.90
N GLY A 302 -3.89 0.30 -13.89
CA GLY A 302 -2.78 1.23 -13.67
C GLY A 302 -2.34 1.36 -12.22
N THR A 303 -2.48 0.30 -11.40
CA THR A 303 -1.95 0.27 -10.02
C THR A 303 -0.44 0.47 -9.99
N ASP A 304 0.10 1.09 -8.93
CA ASP A 304 1.54 1.20 -8.73
C ASP A 304 2.14 -0.11 -8.24
N ALA A 305 1.41 -0.81 -7.38
CA ALA A 305 1.86 -2.08 -6.84
C ALA A 305 0.70 -3.07 -6.63
N VAL A 306 1.05 -4.35 -6.67
CA VAL A 306 0.21 -5.48 -6.24
C VAL A 306 0.81 -6.12 -5.00
N MET A 307 -0.02 -6.67 -4.11
CA MET A 307 0.42 -7.17 -2.82
C MET A 307 0.06 -8.65 -2.62
N LEU A 308 1.02 -9.41 -2.09
CA LEU A 308 0.82 -10.73 -1.50
C LEU A 308 0.70 -10.62 0.03
N SER A 309 -0.29 -11.27 0.60
CA SER A 309 -0.58 -11.31 2.04
C SER A 309 -0.17 -12.66 2.64
N GLY A 310 -1.12 -13.53 2.92
CA GLY A 310 -0.89 -14.87 3.43
C GLY A 310 -0.08 -15.75 2.49
N GLU A 311 -0.14 -15.50 1.17
CA GLU A 311 0.57 -16.24 0.14
C GLU A 311 2.09 -16.25 0.37
N SER A 312 2.66 -15.09 0.79
CA SER A 312 4.08 -14.98 1.13
C SER A 312 4.33 -15.24 2.62
N ALA A 313 3.50 -14.70 3.54
CA ALA A 313 3.77 -14.71 4.98
C ALA A 313 3.76 -16.10 5.61
N ASN A 314 2.77 -16.94 5.29
CA ASN A 314 2.54 -18.26 5.92
C ASN A 314 2.08 -19.34 4.94
N GLY A 315 2.03 -19.04 3.64
CA GLY A 315 1.70 -19.98 2.59
C GLY A 315 2.74 -21.10 2.44
N LYS A 316 2.36 -22.19 1.80
CA LYS A 316 3.26 -23.32 1.52
C LYS A 316 4.25 -23.03 0.38
N TYR A 317 3.97 -22.01 -0.43
CA TYR A 317 4.70 -21.71 -1.68
C TYR A 317 5.05 -20.20 -1.80
N PRO A 318 5.71 -19.58 -0.80
CA PRO A 318 5.91 -18.13 -0.77
C PRO A 318 6.71 -17.60 -1.97
N VAL A 319 7.83 -18.22 -2.29
CA VAL A 319 8.70 -17.80 -3.40
C VAL A 319 8.03 -18.04 -4.76
N GLU A 320 7.34 -19.18 -4.91
CA GLU A 320 6.58 -19.50 -6.11
C GLU A 320 5.42 -18.54 -6.34
N ALA A 321 4.72 -18.13 -5.28
CA ALA A 321 3.66 -17.12 -5.34
C ALA A 321 4.22 -15.77 -5.81
N ALA A 322 5.35 -15.34 -5.24
CA ALA A 322 6.04 -14.11 -5.66
C ALA A 322 6.50 -14.18 -7.13
N LYS A 323 7.12 -15.29 -7.55
CA LYS A 323 7.53 -15.50 -8.96
C LYS A 323 6.34 -15.53 -9.91
N THR A 324 5.25 -16.16 -9.51
CA THR A 324 4.02 -16.25 -10.31
C THR A 324 3.41 -14.87 -10.49
N MET A 325 3.27 -14.08 -9.42
CA MET A 325 2.77 -12.71 -9.52
C MET A 325 3.69 -11.84 -10.40
N ALA A 326 5.00 -11.91 -10.21
CA ALA A 326 5.96 -11.20 -11.05
C ALA A 326 5.79 -11.55 -12.55
N SER A 327 5.64 -12.83 -12.85
CA SER A 327 5.44 -13.32 -14.23
C SER A 327 4.16 -12.80 -14.85
N ILE A 328 3.03 -12.80 -14.11
CA ILE A 328 1.74 -12.25 -14.59
C ILE A 328 1.88 -10.76 -14.88
N VAL A 329 2.48 -10.01 -13.97
CA VAL A 329 2.71 -8.57 -14.12
C VAL A 329 3.57 -8.29 -15.36
N GLU A 330 4.75 -8.93 -15.48
CA GLU A 330 5.67 -8.72 -16.61
C GLU A 330 5.05 -9.09 -17.95
N TYR A 331 4.23 -10.13 -18.00
CA TYR A 331 3.53 -10.51 -19.20
C TYR A 331 2.46 -9.48 -19.58
N THR A 332 1.64 -9.06 -18.60
CA THR A 332 0.56 -8.09 -18.83
C THR A 332 1.08 -6.74 -19.29
N GLU A 333 2.19 -6.28 -18.73
CA GLU A 333 2.82 -4.99 -19.09
C GLU A 333 3.22 -4.88 -20.56
N GLN A 334 3.44 -5.99 -21.25
CA GLN A 334 3.75 -5.99 -22.70
C GLN A 334 2.56 -5.55 -23.57
N PHE A 335 1.34 -5.62 -23.04
CA PHE A 335 0.10 -5.30 -23.74
C PHE A 335 -0.54 -3.99 -23.27
N LEU A 336 0.12 -3.24 -22.38
CA LEU A 336 -0.38 -1.94 -21.94
C LEU A 336 -0.30 -0.91 -23.06
N ASP A 337 -1.38 -0.15 -23.24
CA ASP A 337 -1.38 1.04 -24.09
C ASP A 337 -0.80 2.26 -23.36
N TYR A 338 0.53 2.33 -23.32
CA TYR A 338 1.26 3.43 -22.69
C TYR A 338 0.91 4.81 -23.30
N LYS A 339 0.57 4.86 -24.58
CA LYS A 339 0.17 6.09 -25.25
C LYS A 339 -1.18 6.58 -24.73
N GLN A 340 -2.12 5.67 -24.54
CA GLN A 340 -3.44 6.00 -23.98
C GLN A 340 -3.32 6.47 -22.53
N PHE A 341 -2.48 5.80 -21.71
CA PHE A 341 -2.22 6.26 -20.34
C PHE A 341 -1.69 7.68 -20.31
N LYS A 342 -0.63 7.98 -21.08
CA LYS A 342 -0.05 9.32 -21.18
C LYS A 342 -1.10 10.35 -21.63
N THR A 343 -1.84 10.07 -22.70
CA THR A 343 -2.86 11.00 -23.25
C THR A 343 -3.93 11.30 -22.21
N ARG A 344 -4.48 10.27 -21.55
CA ARG A 344 -5.49 10.43 -20.49
C ARG A 344 -4.98 11.30 -19.34
N MET A 345 -3.74 11.12 -18.93
CA MET A 345 -3.14 11.90 -17.85
C MET A 345 -2.89 13.34 -18.24
N VAL A 346 -2.38 13.60 -19.46
CA VAL A 346 -2.12 14.95 -19.95
C VAL A 346 -3.42 15.74 -20.15
N GLU A 347 -4.46 15.14 -20.72
CA GLU A 347 -5.75 15.79 -20.96
C GLU A 347 -6.48 16.17 -19.67
N LYS A 348 -6.36 15.34 -18.63
CA LYS A 348 -7.00 15.58 -17.33
C LYS A 348 -6.20 16.47 -16.39
N THR A 349 -4.89 16.63 -16.64
CA THR A 349 -4.04 17.44 -15.75
C THR A 349 -4.25 18.91 -16.04
N VAL A 350 -4.93 19.62 -15.15
CA VAL A 350 -4.76 21.06 -15.01
C VAL A 350 -3.34 21.27 -14.50
N TYR A 351 -2.49 21.96 -15.26
CA TYR A 351 -1.10 22.22 -14.87
C TYR A 351 -1.06 23.23 -13.71
N GLU A 352 -1.34 22.72 -12.51
CA GLU A 352 -1.38 23.53 -11.28
C GLU A 352 0.01 23.96 -10.79
N SER A 353 1.07 23.34 -11.33
CA SER A 353 2.44 23.65 -10.91
C SER A 353 3.44 23.55 -12.06
N ILE A 354 4.52 24.34 -11.95
CA ILE A 354 5.69 24.28 -12.83
C ILE A 354 6.22 22.84 -12.92
N GLY A 355 6.30 22.14 -11.79
CA GLY A 355 6.81 20.77 -11.72
C GLY A 355 5.98 19.80 -12.57
N ASN A 356 4.66 19.89 -12.54
CA ASN A 356 3.77 19.08 -13.38
C ASN A 356 4.03 19.33 -14.86
N ALA A 357 4.13 20.60 -15.27
CA ALA A 357 4.37 20.97 -16.67
C ALA A 357 5.73 20.44 -17.16
N VAL A 358 6.79 20.59 -16.36
CA VAL A 358 8.14 20.11 -16.71
C VAL A 358 8.18 18.59 -16.80
N CYS A 359 7.55 17.87 -15.85
CA CYS A 359 7.51 16.41 -15.89
C CYS A 359 6.71 15.88 -17.10
N ALA A 360 5.57 16.48 -17.42
CA ALA A 360 4.80 16.14 -18.63
C ALA A 360 5.59 16.38 -19.91
N ALA A 361 6.28 17.53 -20.01
CA ALA A 361 7.17 17.84 -21.12
C ALA A 361 8.32 16.83 -21.23
N SER A 362 8.93 16.44 -20.10
CA SER A 362 10.02 15.45 -20.05
C SER A 362 9.57 14.09 -20.60
N VAL A 363 8.40 13.61 -20.21
CA VAL A 363 7.83 12.34 -20.69
C VAL A 363 7.50 12.44 -22.19
N THR A 364 6.98 13.58 -22.64
CA THR A 364 6.68 13.80 -24.04
C THR A 364 7.96 13.84 -24.87
N THR A 365 8.95 14.62 -24.46
CA THR A 365 10.26 14.73 -25.13
C THR A 365 10.95 13.36 -25.21
N ALA A 366 10.95 12.58 -24.11
CA ALA A 366 11.53 11.25 -24.12
C ALA A 366 10.83 10.31 -25.13
N SER A 367 9.52 10.38 -25.22
CA SER A 367 8.73 9.60 -26.19
C SER A 367 9.00 10.01 -27.64
N GLU A 368 9.07 11.30 -27.94
CA GLU A 368 9.29 11.83 -29.28
C GLU A 368 10.72 11.54 -29.81
N LEU A 369 11.70 11.58 -28.90
CA LEU A 369 13.10 11.29 -29.21
C LEU A 369 13.46 9.81 -29.14
N ASN A 370 12.53 8.92 -28.77
CA ASN A 370 12.82 7.52 -28.44
C ASN A 370 13.98 7.41 -27.44
N ALA A 371 13.97 8.24 -26.40
CA ALA A 371 15.05 8.31 -25.41
C ALA A 371 15.21 6.97 -24.69
N SER A 372 16.48 6.61 -24.41
CA SER A 372 16.82 5.39 -23.68
C SER A 372 16.48 5.48 -22.20
N ALA A 373 16.43 6.69 -21.63
CA ALA A 373 16.13 6.91 -20.23
C ALA A 373 15.49 8.29 -19.95
N ILE A 374 14.61 8.32 -18.94
CA ILE A 374 14.26 9.55 -18.20
C ILE A 374 15.01 9.49 -16.88
N VAL A 375 15.78 10.52 -16.59
CA VAL A 375 16.58 10.62 -15.37
C VAL A 375 15.97 11.65 -14.44
N ALA A 376 15.49 11.20 -13.28
CA ALA A 376 14.87 12.06 -12.27
C ALA A 376 15.84 12.30 -11.11
N SER A 377 16.50 13.45 -11.07
CA SER A 377 17.29 13.82 -9.89
C SER A 377 16.39 14.43 -8.83
N THR A 378 16.34 13.85 -7.63
CA THR A 378 15.37 14.22 -6.58
C THR A 378 15.91 14.05 -5.18
N LEU A 379 15.56 15.00 -4.29
CA LEU A 379 15.89 14.93 -2.86
C LEU A 379 14.78 14.27 -2.03
N SER A 380 13.54 14.32 -2.49
CA SER A 380 12.35 13.85 -1.76
C SER A 380 11.55 12.76 -2.48
N GLY A 381 11.95 12.38 -3.71
CA GLY A 381 11.20 11.46 -4.55
C GLY A 381 10.09 12.10 -5.41
N ILE A 382 9.72 13.36 -5.16
CA ILE A 382 8.59 14.03 -5.82
C ILE A 382 8.75 14.05 -7.34
N THR A 383 9.92 14.41 -7.87
CA THR A 383 10.19 14.43 -9.33
C THR A 383 9.92 13.04 -9.94
N ALA A 384 10.41 11.99 -9.30
CA ALA A 384 10.22 10.62 -9.76
C ALA A 384 8.75 10.19 -9.74
N SER A 385 8.01 10.52 -8.67
CA SER A 385 6.57 10.27 -8.57
C SER A 385 5.79 10.98 -9.65
N MET A 386 6.10 12.27 -9.91
CA MET A 386 5.44 13.08 -10.93
C MET A 386 5.69 12.56 -12.36
N ILE A 387 6.86 11.99 -12.65
CA ILE A 387 7.13 11.34 -13.93
C ILE A 387 6.40 10.01 -14.01
N SER A 388 6.46 9.21 -12.93
CA SER A 388 5.84 7.90 -12.83
C SER A 388 4.33 7.94 -13.14
N LYS A 389 3.61 8.98 -12.69
CA LYS A 389 2.15 9.09 -12.91
C LYS A 389 1.74 9.12 -14.39
N TYR A 390 2.63 9.57 -15.28
CA TYR A 390 2.38 9.56 -16.73
C TYR A 390 2.62 8.22 -17.39
N ARG A 391 3.08 7.21 -16.64
CA ARG A 391 3.32 5.83 -17.12
C ARG A 391 4.14 5.78 -18.40
N PRO A 392 5.33 6.42 -18.46
CA PRO A 392 6.13 6.42 -19.69
C PRO A 392 6.60 5.01 -20.06
N ILE A 393 6.68 4.74 -21.36
CA ILE A 393 7.34 3.52 -21.86
C ILE A 393 8.86 3.58 -21.64
N THR A 394 9.44 4.77 -21.67
CA THR A 394 10.86 5.01 -21.41
C THR A 394 11.19 4.69 -19.95
N PRO A 395 12.24 3.93 -19.66
CA PRO A 395 12.68 3.64 -18.28
C PRO A 395 12.92 4.91 -17.46
N ILE A 396 12.55 4.88 -16.18
CA ILE A 396 12.78 5.99 -15.24
C ILE A 396 13.89 5.58 -14.27
N TYR A 397 15.02 6.29 -14.31
CA TYR A 397 16.07 6.16 -13.29
C TYR A 397 16.01 7.37 -12.36
N ALA A 398 15.76 7.12 -11.07
CA ALA A 398 15.62 8.19 -10.09
C ALA A 398 16.83 8.23 -9.17
N LEU A 399 17.58 9.30 -9.23
CA LEU A 399 18.80 9.49 -8.47
C LEU A 399 18.54 10.31 -7.21
N SER A 400 18.96 9.80 -6.05
CA SER A 400 18.83 10.51 -4.78
C SER A 400 20.06 10.28 -3.87
N PRO A 401 20.51 11.30 -3.13
CA PRO A 401 21.56 11.15 -2.11
C PRO A 401 21.00 10.60 -0.78
N SER A 402 19.68 10.51 -0.63
CA SER A 402 19.02 9.98 0.56
C SER A 402 18.73 8.49 0.41
N GLN A 403 19.25 7.68 1.34
CA GLN A 403 18.99 6.24 1.34
C GLN A 403 17.50 5.93 1.59
N ILE A 404 16.84 6.66 2.50
CA ILE A 404 15.42 6.47 2.77
C ILE A 404 14.56 6.80 1.55
N VAL A 405 14.84 7.91 0.85
CA VAL A 405 14.14 8.28 -0.39
C VAL A 405 14.38 7.23 -1.48
N THR A 406 15.63 6.71 -1.59
CA THR A 406 15.96 5.65 -2.53
C THR A 406 15.12 4.38 -2.25
N ARG A 407 14.93 4.00 -0.98
CA ARG A 407 14.05 2.89 -0.60
C ARG A 407 12.59 3.21 -0.88
N GLN A 408 12.12 4.40 -0.55
CA GLN A 408 10.73 4.81 -0.81
C GLN A 408 10.36 4.78 -2.30
N MET A 409 11.29 5.14 -3.18
CA MET A 409 11.08 5.09 -4.62
C MET A 409 10.93 3.66 -5.17
N MET A 410 11.24 2.62 -4.38
CA MET A 410 10.94 1.23 -4.75
C MET A 410 9.43 0.95 -4.90
N LEU A 411 8.55 1.75 -4.32
CA LEU A 411 7.10 1.61 -4.49
C LEU A 411 6.56 2.38 -5.70
N PHE A 412 7.37 3.21 -6.38
CA PHE A 412 6.91 4.04 -7.49
C PHE A 412 6.91 3.25 -8.80
N TRP A 413 5.79 3.24 -9.50
CA TRP A 413 5.65 2.54 -10.76
C TRP A 413 6.73 2.91 -11.78
N GLY A 414 7.36 1.92 -12.39
CA GLY A 414 8.36 2.09 -13.44
C GLY A 414 9.67 2.75 -13.02
N VAL A 415 9.83 3.16 -11.75
CA VAL A 415 11.04 3.80 -11.24
C VAL A 415 12.08 2.77 -10.82
N THR A 416 13.30 2.96 -11.27
CA THR A 416 14.49 2.29 -10.75
C THR A 416 15.28 3.31 -9.93
N PRO A 417 15.25 3.21 -8.61
CA PRO A 417 15.99 4.13 -7.76
C PRO A 417 17.48 3.82 -7.79
N VAL A 418 18.27 4.89 -7.80
CA VAL A 418 19.74 4.84 -7.80
C VAL A 418 20.23 5.78 -6.70
N TRP A 419 21.01 5.27 -5.77
CA TRP A 419 21.70 6.13 -4.84
C TRP A 419 22.86 6.85 -5.57
N ALA A 420 22.91 8.18 -5.45
CA ALA A 420 23.94 9.00 -6.07
C ALA A 420 24.40 10.09 -5.10
N ARG A 421 25.63 10.55 -5.22
CA ARG A 421 26.15 11.64 -4.40
C ARG A 421 25.41 12.94 -4.68
N ARG A 422 25.34 13.83 -3.69
CA ARG A 422 24.77 15.14 -3.86
C ARG A 422 25.71 16.00 -4.71
N ALA A 423 25.19 16.54 -5.80
CA ALA A 423 25.88 17.51 -6.62
C ALA A 423 25.81 18.91 -6.01
N GLU A 424 26.85 19.73 -6.18
CA GLU A 424 26.94 21.10 -5.66
C GLU A 424 26.44 22.12 -6.71
N THR A 425 26.58 21.79 -7.99
CA THR A 425 26.16 22.65 -9.10
C THR A 425 25.20 21.92 -10.03
N THR A 426 24.51 22.69 -10.89
CA THR A 426 23.59 22.13 -11.89
C THR A 426 24.33 21.32 -12.97
N ASP A 427 25.49 21.78 -13.39
CA ASP A 427 26.27 21.07 -14.41
C ASP A 427 26.81 19.77 -13.85
N GLU A 428 27.38 19.79 -12.65
CA GLU A 428 27.79 18.58 -11.93
C GLU A 428 26.65 17.57 -11.75
N LEU A 429 25.43 18.08 -11.45
CA LEU A 429 24.26 17.21 -11.31
C LEU A 429 23.93 16.46 -12.60
N PHE A 430 24.02 17.13 -13.76
CA PHE A 430 23.77 16.48 -15.04
C PHE A 430 24.87 15.49 -15.42
N GLU A 431 26.14 15.90 -15.29
CA GLU A 431 27.31 15.08 -15.61
C GLU A 431 27.36 13.83 -14.74
N SER A 432 27.32 14.02 -13.40
CA SER A 432 27.38 12.89 -12.45
C SER A 432 26.18 11.94 -12.58
N SER A 433 24.99 12.45 -12.97
CA SER A 433 23.84 11.58 -13.21
C SER A 433 24.09 10.64 -14.38
N ILE A 434 24.68 11.10 -15.46
CA ILE A 434 24.98 10.25 -16.62
C ILE A 434 26.12 9.29 -16.29
N GLU A 435 27.18 9.74 -15.62
CA GLU A 435 28.32 8.90 -15.21
C GLU A 435 27.83 7.74 -14.32
N GLU A 436 27.01 8.01 -13.30
CA GLU A 436 26.45 6.99 -12.42
C GLU A 436 25.63 5.94 -13.19
N LEU A 437 24.86 6.35 -14.21
CA LEU A 437 24.09 5.42 -15.05
C LEU A 437 25.00 4.62 -16.00
N LYS A 438 26.09 5.21 -16.52
CA LYS A 438 27.10 4.51 -17.36
C LYS A 438 27.81 3.44 -16.51
N ASP A 439 28.28 3.79 -15.32
CA ASP A 439 28.99 2.87 -14.43
C ASP A 439 28.14 1.65 -14.09
N ARG A 440 26.83 1.86 -13.93
CA ARG A 440 25.86 0.78 -13.71
C ARG A 440 25.41 0.07 -14.99
N LYS A 441 25.90 0.48 -16.15
CA LYS A 441 25.53 -0.07 -17.47
C LYS A 441 24.03 0.07 -17.78
N LEU A 442 23.39 1.09 -17.24
CA LEU A 442 21.97 1.42 -17.47
C LEU A 442 21.79 2.26 -18.73
N VAL A 443 22.82 2.98 -19.15
CA VAL A 443 22.91 3.70 -20.42
C VAL A 443 24.29 3.49 -21.04
N LYS A 444 24.41 3.72 -22.35
CA LYS A 444 25.63 3.57 -23.13
C LYS A 444 25.86 4.77 -24.04
N SER A 445 27.06 4.87 -24.61
CA SER A 445 27.39 5.90 -25.62
C SER A 445 26.35 5.96 -26.74
N LYS A 446 25.97 7.16 -27.16
CA LYS A 446 24.93 7.54 -28.13
C LYS A 446 23.48 7.34 -27.66
N ASP A 447 23.24 6.93 -26.43
CA ASP A 447 21.92 6.93 -25.86
C ASP A 447 21.44 8.37 -25.62
N ILE A 448 20.15 8.64 -25.88
CA ILE A 448 19.54 9.93 -25.55
C ILE A 448 18.90 9.79 -24.18
N CYS A 449 19.23 10.71 -23.27
CA CYS A 449 18.66 10.81 -21.94
C CYS A 449 17.94 12.13 -21.73
N VAL A 450 16.75 12.10 -21.13
CA VAL A 450 16.02 13.28 -20.70
C VAL A 450 16.16 13.40 -19.19
N ILE A 451 16.94 14.39 -18.73
CA ILE A 451 17.19 14.62 -17.30
C ILE A 451 16.26 15.72 -16.80
N THR A 452 15.66 15.50 -15.64
CA THR A 452 14.81 16.48 -14.99
C THR A 452 15.12 16.60 -13.50
N ALA A 453 15.11 17.81 -12.99
CA ALA A 453 15.50 18.14 -11.61
C ALA A 453 14.82 19.40 -11.09
N GLY A 454 14.87 19.57 -9.77
CA GLY A 454 14.62 20.84 -9.10
C GLY A 454 15.93 21.56 -8.82
N VAL A 455 16.11 22.76 -9.38
CA VAL A 455 17.32 23.58 -9.20
C VAL A 455 16.98 24.90 -8.55
N LEU A 456 17.75 25.30 -7.53
CA LEU A 456 17.61 26.60 -6.90
C LEU A 456 18.28 27.68 -7.77
N SER A 457 17.48 28.57 -8.37
CA SER A 457 18.02 29.75 -9.01
C SER A 457 18.51 30.77 -7.96
N ARG A 458 19.47 31.64 -8.33
CA ARG A 458 19.91 32.74 -7.47
C ARG A 458 18.77 33.70 -7.08
N LEU A 459 17.71 33.75 -7.89
CA LEU A 459 16.51 34.58 -7.67
C LEU A 459 15.54 33.95 -6.65
N GLN A 460 15.62 32.64 -6.41
CA GLN A 460 14.68 31.88 -5.56
C GLN A 460 15.26 31.49 -4.18
N ARG A 461 16.47 31.99 -3.82
CA ARG A 461 17.15 31.62 -2.56
C ARG A 461 16.38 31.90 -1.27
N LYS A 462 15.26 32.63 -1.33
CA LYS A 462 14.38 32.94 -0.18
C LYS A 462 13.11 32.09 -0.10
N GLN A 463 12.84 31.24 -1.10
CA GLN A 463 11.70 30.34 -1.09
C GLN A 463 12.17 28.90 -0.85
N ALA A 464 11.32 28.07 -0.21
CA ALA A 464 11.57 26.65 -0.03
C ALA A 464 11.96 25.97 -1.34
N PRO A 465 12.73 24.86 -1.33
CA PRO A 465 13.15 24.17 -2.55
C PRO A 465 11.92 23.91 -3.42
N THR A 466 11.81 24.66 -4.47
CA THR A 466 10.73 24.52 -5.45
C THR A 466 10.91 23.18 -6.13
N GLY A 467 9.81 22.47 -6.37
CA GLY A 467 9.79 21.20 -7.07
C GLY A 467 10.52 21.26 -8.43
N THR A 468 10.40 20.22 -9.21
CA THR A 468 10.99 20.09 -10.55
C THR A 468 10.74 21.32 -11.42
N ASN A 469 11.82 21.94 -11.91
CA ASN A 469 11.72 23.20 -12.68
C ASN A 469 12.63 23.26 -13.92
N ILE A 470 13.41 22.20 -14.18
CA ILE A 470 14.33 22.13 -15.32
C ILE A 470 14.27 20.76 -15.99
N MET A 471 14.41 20.77 -17.31
CA MET A 471 14.61 19.61 -18.15
C MET A 471 15.81 19.86 -19.08
N ARG A 472 16.66 18.84 -19.26
CA ARG A 472 17.78 18.85 -20.20
C ARG A 472 17.81 17.54 -20.99
N VAL A 473 18.04 17.63 -22.29
CA VAL A 473 18.29 16.47 -23.16
C VAL A 473 19.78 16.34 -23.39
N ILE A 474 20.31 15.13 -23.24
CA ILE A 474 21.74 14.82 -23.38
C ILE A 474 21.87 13.57 -24.25
N GLU A 475 22.76 13.62 -25.23
CA GLU A 475 23.31 12.44 -25.88
C GLU A 475 24.54 11.99 -25.07
N VAL A 476 24.56 10.72 -24.70
CA VAL A 476 25.61 10.14 -23.86
C VAL A 476 26.88 9.93 -24.71
N ASP A 477 28.00 10.48 -24.27
CA ASP A 477 29.31 10.31 -24.93
C ASP A 477 29.83 8.87 -24.88
#